data_cf9d8b2dfb9e2c29c3729a5241931289
#
_entry.id   cf9d8b2dfb9e2c29c3729a5241931289
#
_cell.length_a   1.000
_cell.length_b   1.000
_cell.length_c   1.000
_cell.angle_alpha   90.00
_cell.angle_beta   90.00
_cell.angle_gamma   90.00
#
_symmetry.space_group_name_H-M   'P 1'
#
loop_
_entity.id
_entity.type
_entity.pdbx_description
1 polymer ?
#
loop_
_entity_poly.entity_id
_entity_poly.type
_entity_poly.pdbx_seq_one_letter_code
_entity_poly.pdbx_strand_id
1 'polypeptide(L)'
;MKNRYSLPLFLLSCLTFSSFASNTWKLQNVEYRVDTLSHIVIGPGTTQTILALEGPVKLRVFYTTTDMTNPNVNLKLIMGKDNLTSNVTVPNMPASHNDPENIYFAGVNADFIGGMGPVGTTVADGELYKSYKGTGWYAIGIDKDKKFCSGAPYTTFKLVSPNAGQASIKAVNAVRSDNELILFTSRKGSTTGTKGAGVEVGAVPVDGPLKAEGTTKMRVTIAPVKDVGNMSIPEGGFVLSGTGFTANTLAKMQLGEEFEVTPTLYFDNVVKTDIMEMCGGCPMLLQGGKILETQGALDHLANREPRTAIGYNSDGTKAILLVVDGRQTGVSVGVPSKDLAAIMLNLGCTEALNFDGGGSSTLYVKELGVVNTPSEGSLRAVKNGLFITTPVTEDKVIAEIRFADYAKKVERNSYYSPVIYGYNAQGVLIDTNVKGIMLSCSAKLGKVQENGSTVLCNGTGTQLLTASLDELTSTILVTVESSGTGITSITDGDKDVNIYPNPIRTANLL
;
A
#
# COMPACT_ATOMS: atom_id res chain seq x y z
N MET A 1 -8.08 57.97 -9.32
CA MET A 1 -8.11 56.50 -9.41
C MET A 1 -6.70 55.99 -9.38
N LYS A 2 -6.24 55.48 -8.26
CA LYS A 2 -4.87 54.96 -8.08
C LYS A 2 -4.92 53.44 -8.07
N ASN A 3 -4.40 52.81 -9.14
CA ASN A 3 -4.20 51.37 -9.19
C ASN A 3 -3.09 50.97 -8.22
N ARG A 4 -3.41 50.13 -7.24
CA ARG A 4 -2.45 49.46 -6.37
C ARG A 4 -2.17 48.08 -6.97
N TYR A 5 -1.00 47.90 -7.56
CA TYR A 5 -0.46 46.59 -7.87
C TYR A 5 0.08 45.97 -6.57
N SER A 6 -0.53 44.89 -6.11
CA SER A 6 0.03 44.05 -5.06
C SER A 6 1.02 43.09 -5.68
N LEU A 7 2.31 43.25 -5.36
CA LEU A 7 3.37 42.32 -5.66
C LEU A 7 3.18 41.06 -4.81
N PRO A 8 3.22 39.85 -5.38
CA PRO A 8 3.23 38.63 -4.59
C PRO A 8 4.60 38.50 -3.90
N LEU A 9 4.58 38.35 -2.60
CA LEU A 9 5.74 38.10 -1.76
C LEU A 9 6.25 36.68 -2.05
N PHE A 10 7.31 36.54 -2.82
CA PHE A 10 8.01 35.26 -2.99
C PHE A 10 8.65 34.91 -1.64
N LEU A 11 8.10 33.90 -0.96
CA LEU A 11 8.76 33.25 0.15
C LEU A 11 9.99 32.50 -0.38
N LEU A 12 11.15 33.11 -0.25
CA LEU A 12 12.43 32.47 -0.47
C LEU A 12 12.64 31.46 0.67
N SER A 13 12.28 30.18 0.43
CA SER A 13 12.59 29.11 1.37
C SER A 13 14.12 28.98 1.44
N CYS A 14 14.69 29.32 2.56
CA CYS A 14 16.08 29.06 2.90
C CYS A 14 16.33 27.57 2.83
N LEU A 15 16.92 27.07 1.73
CA LEU A 15 17.49 25.74 1.64
C LEU A 15 18.71 25.70 2.56
N THR A 16 18.52 25.16 3.76
CA THR A 16 19.63 24.77 4.63
C THR A 16 20.40 23.66 3.92
N PHE A 17 21.65 23.93 3.60
CA PHE A 17 22.60 22.93 3.13
C PHE A 17 22.81 21.90 4.26
N SER A 18 22.02 20.84 4.27
CA SER A 18 22.36 19.67 5.05
C SER A 18 23.51 18.96 4.31
N SER A 19 24.68 18.95 4.92
CA SER A 19 25.75 18.02 4.51
C SER A 19 25.14 16.62 4.41
N PHE A 20 25.48 15.87 3.35
CA PHE A 20 25.12 14.45 3.21
C PHE A 20 25.79 13.64 4.34
N ALA A 21 25.27 13.74 5.55
CA ALA A 21 25.56 12.77 6.58
C ALA A 21 24.99 11.45 6.06
N SER A 22 25.81 10.43 5.94
CA SER A 22 25.35 9.08 5.61
C SER A 22 24.30 8.70 6.64
N ASN A 23 23.04 8.62 6.19
CA ASN A 23 21.96 8.23 7.09
C ASN A 23 22.16 6.74 7.39
N THR A 24 22.30 6.40 8.66
CA THR A 24 22.44 5.00 9.09
C THR A 24 21.20 4.59 9.85
N TRP A 25 20.67 3.40 9.52
CA TRP A 25 19.59 2.77 10.26
C TRP A 25 20.11 1.56 11.01
N LYS A 26 19.60 1.38 12.21
CA LYS A 26 19.85 0.18 13.00
C LYS A 26 18.65 -0.75 12.89
N LEU A 27 18.84 -1.91 12.27
CA LEU A 27 17.86 -3.00 12.24
C LEU A 27 18.28 -4.02 13.30
N GLN A 28 17.56 -4.04 14.44
CA GLN A 28 17.96 -4.76 15.65
C GLN A 28 19.39 -4.34 16.09
N ASN A 29 20.38 -5.20 15.92
CA ASN A 29 21.77 -4.96 16.31
C ASN A 29 22.72 -4.70 15.12
N VAL A 30 22.17 -4.57 13.91
CA VAL A 30 22.94 -4.40 12.67
C VAL A 30 22.75 -3.01 12.11
N GLU A 31 23.83 -2.30 11.81
CA GLU A 31 23.80 -0.99 11.17
C GLU A 31 23.83 -1.14 9.64
N TYR A 32 23.02 -0.32 8.99
CA TYR A 32 22.93 -0.21 7.54
C TYR A 32 23.11 1.24 7.13
N ARG A 33 23.99 1.49 6.15
CA ARG A 33 23.99 2.76 5.43
C ARG A 33 22.74 2.83 4.55
N VAL A 34 22.05 3.97 4.56
CA VAL A 34 20.82 4.18 3.82
C VAL A 34 21.07 5.19 2.71
N ASP A 35 20.91 4.75 1.48
CA ASP A 35 21.00 5.59 0.29
C ASP A 35 19.60 5.74 -0.33
N THR A 36 19.17 6.99 -0.57
CA THR A 36 17.93 7.26 -1.30
C THR A 36 18.20 7.15 -2.81
N LEU A 37 17.58 6.17 -3.45
CA LEU A 37 17.70 5.95 -4.89
C LEU A 37 16.68 6.76 -5.69
N SER A 38 15.49 6.97 -5.13
CA SER A 38 14.40 7.75 -5.72
C SER A 38 13.54 8.35 -4.62
N HIS A 39 13.03 9.56 -4.85
CA HIS A 39 12.04 10.21 -4.00
C HIS A 39 11.22 11.16 -4.88
N ILE A 40 9.99 10.78 -5.17
CA ILE A 40 9.12 11.51 -6.12
C ILE A 40 7.73 11.71 -5.53
N VAL A 41 7.07 12.77 -5.91
CA VAL A 41 5.62 12.95 -5.67
C VAL A 41 4.87 12.06 -6.66
N ILE A 42 3.83 11.38 -6.21
CA ILE A 42 3.02 10.48 -7.04
C ILE A 42 1.53 10.85 -7.04
N GLY A 43 1.12 11.70 -6.12
CA GLY A 43 -0.26 12.16 -5.97
C GLY A 43 -0.39 13.20 -4.87
N PRO A 44 -1.59 13.72 -4.61
CA PRO A 44 -1.84 14.70 -3.56
C PRO A 44 -1.28 14.25 -2.23
N GLY A 45 -0.44 15.08 -1.58
CA GLY A 45 0.16 14.78 -0.29
C GLY A 45 0.93 13.45 -0.20
N THR A 46 1.29 12.86 -1.35
CA THR A 46 1.86 11.50 -1.38
C THR A 46 3.15 11.46 -2.17
N THR A 47 4.18 10.87 -1.56
CA THR A 47 5.48 10.59 -2.20
C THR A 47 5.75 9.10 -2.25
N GLN A 48 6.53 8.68 -3.24
CA GLN A 48 7.11 7.34 -3.34
C GLN A 48 8.62 7.44 -3.18
N THR A 49 9.21 6.56 -2.38
CA THR A 49 10.64 6.53 -2.10
C THR A 49 11.19 5.13 -2.28
N ILE A 50 12.38 5.05 -2.86
CA ILE A 50 13.18 3.83 -2.98
C ILE A 50 14.46 4.02 -2.19
N LEU A 51 14.74 3.10 -1.25
CA LEU A 51 15.98 3.08 -0.50
C LEU A 51 16.81 1.85 -0.82
N ALA A 52 18.13 2.05 -0.85
CA ALA A 52 19.11 0.98 -0.72
C ALA A 52 19.65 0.99 0.71
N LEU A 53 19.60 -0.16 1.39
CA LEU A 53 20.25 -0.38 2.66
C LEU A 53 21.47 -1.27 2.42
N GLU A 54 22.65 -0.71 2.66
CA GLU A 54 23.92 -1.37 2.47
C GLU A 54 24.52 -1.73 3.83
N GLY A 55 24.69 -3.04 4.07
CA GLY A 55 25.18 -3.62 5.32
C GLY A 55 25.72 -5.04 5.07
N PRO A 56 25.69 -5.94 6.07
CA PRO A 56 26.09 -7.33 5.89
C PRO A 56 25.34 -8.05 4.77
N VAL A 57 24.10 -7.62 4.52
CA VAL A 57 23.29 -8.01 3.37
C VAL A 57 22.68 -6.76 2.74
N LYS A 58 22.35 -6.84 1.45
CA LYS A 58 21.72 -5.73 0.75
C LYS A 58 20.20 -5.83 0.83
N LEU A 59 19.55 -4.68 0.97
CA LEU A 59 18.09 -4.57 0.97
C LEU A 59 17.63 -3.46 0.03
N ARG A 60 16.47 -3.64 -0.57
CA ARG A 60 15.73 -2.62 -1.32
C ARG A 60 14.38 -2.43 -0.64
N VAL A 61 14.11 -1.20 -0.27
CA VAL A 61 12.88 -0.79 0.42
C VAL A 61 12.14 0.20 -0.47
N PHE A 62 10.90 -0.09 -0.74
CA PHE A 62 9.98 0.72 -1.54
C PHE A 62 8.84 1.13 -0.65
N TYR A 63 8.54 2.41 -0.56
CA TYR A 63 7.41 2.85 0.26
C TYR A 63 6.79 4.13 -0.25
N THR A 64 5.53 4.33 0.12
CA THR A 64 4.83 5.61 -0.01
C THR A 64 4.74 6.28 1.34
N THR A 65 4.80 7.61 1.36
CA THR A 65 4.42 8.42 2.51
C THR A 65 3.25 9.28 2.12
N THR A 66 2.14 9.16 2.85
CA THR A 66 0.89 9.84 2.56
C THR A 66 0.51 10.74 3.73
N ASP A 67 0.24 12.02 3.44
CA ASP A 67 -0.32 12.99 4.37
C ASP A 67 -1.83 12.77 4.48
N MET A 68 -2.28 12.14 5.56
CA MET A 68 -3.68 11.83 5.82
C MET A 68 -4.51 13.06 6.20
N THR A 69 -3.87 14.20 6.50
CA THR A 69 -4.57 15.48 6.74
C THR A 69 -5.02 16.13 5.43
N ASN A 70 -4.45 15.72 4.30
CA ASN A 70 -4.86 16.23 2.99
C ASN A 70 -6.31 15.77 2.68
N PRO A 71 -7.26 16.70 2.44
CA PRO A 71 -8.66 16.36 2.21
C PRO A 71 -8.87 15.55 0.93
N ASN A 72 -7.95 15.66 -0.03
CA ASN A 72 -8.04 14.97 -1.34
C ASN A 72 -7.39 13.60 -1.35
N VAL A 73 -7.03 13.03 -0.20
CA VAL A 73 -6.40 11.72 -0.10
C VAL A 73 -7.21 10.81 0.81
N ASN A 74 -7.43 9.58 0.38
CA ASN A 74 -8.00 8.51 1.20
C ASN A 74 -7.20 7.21 1.04
N LEU A 75 -7.38 6.29 1.97
CA LEU A 75 -6.99 4.90 1.84
C LEU A 75 -8.26 4.06 1.67
N LYS A 76 -8.27 3.19 0.66
CA LYS A 76 -9.40 2.29 0.37
C LYS A 76 -8.91 0.86 0.18
N LEU A 77 -9.68 -0.08 0.69
CA LEU A 77 -9.45 -1.51 0.49
C LEU A 77 -10.22 -1.98 -0.75
N ILE A 78 -9.52 -2.55 -1.72
CA ILE A 78 -10.15 -3.20 -2.87
C ILE A 78 -10.12 -4.70 -2.71
N MET A 79 -11.27 -5.33 -2.89
CA MET A 79 -11.40 -6.77 -3.07
C MET A 79 -11.31 -7.13 -4.55
N GLY A 80 -10.61 -8.22 -4.89
CA GLY A 80 -10.54 -8.68 -6.29
C GLY A 80 -11.93 -8.90 -6.87
N LYS A 81 -12.33 -8.11 -7.88
CA LYS A 81 -13.66 -8.13 -8.51
C LYS A 81 -14.81 -8.00 -7.50
N ASP A 82 -14.61 -7.20 -6.45
CA ASP A 82 -15.60 -6.93 -5.41
C ASP A 82 -16.19 -8.18 -4.72
N ASN A 83 -15.40 -9.25 -4.63
CA ASN A 83 -15.80 -10.48 -3.97
C ASN A 83 -14.63 -11.18 -3.24
N LEU A 84 -14.96 -12.16 -2.40
CA LEU A 84 -13.99 -12.89 -1.57
C LEU A 84 -13.20 -13.96 -2.34
N THR A 85 -13.72 -14.44 -3.46
CA THR A 85 -13.18 -15.64 -4.13
C THR A 85 -12.20 -15.33 -5.24
N SER A 86 -12.33 -14.16 -5.87
CA SER A 86 -11.48 -13.76 -6.99
C SER A 86 -10.07 -13.37 -6.51
N ASN A 87 -9.09 -13.68 -7.35
CA ASN A 87 -7.73 -13.18 -7.22
C ASN A 87 -7.46 -12.24 -8.39
N VAL A 88 -6.87 -11.09 -8.11
CA VAL A 88 -6.49 -10.08 -9.11
C VAL A 88 -5.10 -9.55 -8.76
N THR A 89 -4.27 -9.25 -9.74
CA THR A 89 -2.98 -8.60 -9.50
C THR A 89 -3.18 -7.16 -9.03
N VAL A 90 -2.35 -6.68 -8.13
CA VAL A 90 -2.50 -5.33 -7.54
C VAL A 90 -2.73 -4.23 -8.60
N PRO A 91 -1.95 -4.16 -9.72
CA PRO A 91 -2.19 -3.14 -10.74
C PRO A 91 -3.55 -3.23 -11.44
N ASN A 92 -4.16 -4.41 -11.47
CA ASN A 92 -5.44 -4.64 -12.15
C ASN A 92 -6.66 -4.51 -11.22
N MET A 93 -6.45 -4.38 -9.91
CA MET A 93 -7.54 -4.23 -8.95
C MET A 93 -8.40 -2.98 -9.18
N PRO A 94 -7.83 -1.79 -9.40
CA PRO A 94 -8.64 -0.59 -9.66
C PRO A 94 -9.60 -0.76 -10.84
N ALA A 95 -9.17 -1.40 -11.92
CA ALA A 95 -10.01 -1.65 -13.09
C ALA A 95 -11.08 -2.74 -12.86
N SER A 96 -10.93 -3.58 -11.83
CA SER A 96 -11.88 -4.62 -11.46
C SER A 96 -12.87 -4.21 -10.38
N HIS A 97 -12.73 -2.99 -9.84
CA HIS A 97 -13.54 -2.39 -8.80
C HIS A 97 -14.44 -1.30 -9.39
N ASN A 98 -15.70 -1.26 -8.95
CA ASN A 98 -16.66 -0.30 -9.45
C ASN A 98 -16.73 0.94 -8.55
N ASP A 99 -15.72 1.80 -8.67
CA ASP A 99 -15.68 3.11 -8.00
C ASP A 99 -15.24 4.18 -9.00
N PRO A 100 -16.18 4.74 -9.80
CA PRO A 100 -15.87 5.74 -10.80
C PRO A 100 -15.54 7.13 -10.22
N GLU A 101 -15.74 7.35 -8.92
CA GLU A 101 -15.52 8.64 -8.27
C GLU A 101 -14.08 8.83 -7.77
N ASN A 102 -13.26 7.78 -7.77
CA ASN A 102 -11.90 7.82 -7.26
C ASN A 102 -10.86 7.37 -8.28
N ILE A 103 -9.70 8.02 -8.23
CA ILE A 103 -8.46 7.57 -8.88
C ILE A 103 -7.65 6.81 -7.83
N TYR A 104 -7.33 5.58 -8.10
CA TYR A 104 -6.46 4.72 -7.31
C TYR A 104 -5.04 4.86 -7.84
N PHE A 105 -4.23 5.75 -7.26
CA PHE A 105 -2.96 6.13 -7.86
C PHE A 105 -1.74 5.40 -7.28
N ALA A 106 -1.87 4.74 -6.12
CA ALA A 106 -0.85 3.82 -5.60
C ALA A 106 -1.48 2.78 -4.68
N GLY A 107 -0.85 1.61 -4.50
CA GLY A 107 -1.36 0.59 -3.60
C GLY A 107 -0.42 -0.60 -3.46
N VAL A 108 -0.70 -1.43 -2.45
CA VAL A 108 0.01 -2.67 -2.15
C VAL A 108 -0.96 -3.84 -2.00
N ASN A 109 -0.47 -5.07 -2.13
CA ASN A 109 -1.22 -6.24 -1.67
C ASN A 109 -1.46 -6.15 -0.15
N ALA A 110 -2.59 -6.68 0.32
CA ALA A 110 -2.94 -6.59 1.74
C ALA A 110 -2.94 -7.96 2.43
N ASP A 111 -4.07 -8.43 2.91
CA ASP A 111 -4.19 -9.61 3.76
C ASP A 111 -3.76 -10.90 3.04
N PHE A 112 -3.41 -11.91 3.81
CA PHE A 112 -3.00 -13.23 3.34
C PHE A 112 -4.13 -13.96 2.61
N ILE A 113 -3.74 -14.80 1.65
CA ILE A 113 -4.67 -15.58 0.83
C ILE A 113 -5.21 -16.75 1.65
N GLY A 114 -6.48 -16.69 2.01
CA GLY A 114 -7.21 -17.77 2.66
C GLY A 114 -8.09 -18.57 1.69
N GLY A 115 -8.59 -19.72 2.12
CA GLY A 115 -9.47 -20.57 1.29
C GLY A 115 -10.85 -19.96 0.99
N MET A 116 -11.32 -19.05 1.85
CA MET A 116 -12.62 -18.35 1.70
C MET A 116 -12.41 -16.81 1.65
N GLY A 117 -11.49 -16.34 0.84
CA GLY A 117 -11.15 -14.93 0.77
C GLY A 117 -9.89 -14.59 1.56
N PRO A 118 -9.68 -13.32 1.93
CA PRO A 118 -8.64 -12.91 2.87
C PRO A 118 -8.78 -13.66 4.20
N VAL A 119 -7.69 -13.80 4.95
CA VAL A 119 -7.75 -14.54 6.23
C VAL A 119 -8.53 -13.75 7.27
N GLY A 120 -8.24 -12.47 7.45
CA GLY A 120 -8.76 -11.61 8.51
C GLY A 120 -10.17 -11.09 8.29
N THR A 121 -10.63 -10.27 9.23
CA THR A 121 -11.85 -9.47 9.08
C THR A 121 -11.63 -8.41 8.02
N THR A 122 -12.60 -8.24 7.13
CA THR A 122 -12.52 -7.40 5.95
C THR A 122 -13.74 -6.49 5.86
N VAL A 123 -13.50 -5.18 5.86
CA VAL A 123 -14.50 -4.14 5.61
C VAL A 123 -14.00 -3.28 4.46
N ALA A 124 -14.86 -3.01 3.48
CA ALA A 124 -14.58 -2.09 2.39
C ALA A 124 -15.81 -1.20 2.17
N ASP A 125 -15.59 0.11 2.09
CA ASP A 125 -16.65 1.12 1.99
C ASP A 125 -17.77 0.96 3.04
N GLY A 126 -17.41 0.57 4.27
CA GLY A 126 -18.34 0.33 5.37
C GLY A 126 -19.14 -0.98 5.26
N GLU A 127 -18.99 -1.76 4.19
CA GLU A 127 -19.59 -3.09 4.05
C GLU A 127 -18.71 -4.15 4.70
N LEU A 128 -19.30 -5.03 5.52
CA LEU A 128 -18.63 -6.18 6.10
C LEU A 128 -18.61 -7.36 5.13
N TYR A 129 -17.49 -7.57 4.48
CA TYR A 129 -17.28 -8.68 3.54
C TYR A 129 -17.10 -10.01 4.28
N LYS A 130 -16.34 -10.00 5.37
CA LYS A 130 -15.98 -11.21 6.12
C LYS A 130 -15.62 -10.87 7.56
N SER A 131 -15.92 -11.77 8.50
CA SER A 131 -15.40 -11.71 9.86
C SER A 131 -14.47 -12.90 10.14
N TYR A 132 -13.34 -12.61 10.81
CA TYR A 132 -12.41 -13.63 11.27
C TYR A 132 -12.97 -14.35 12.51
N LYS A 133 -12.89 -15.67 12.52
CA LYS A 133 -13.47 -16.53 13.57
C LYS A 133 -12.45 -17.03 14.59
N GLY A 134 -11.18 -16.89 14.28
CA GLY A 134 -10.06 -17.39 15.09
C GLY A 134 -9.46 -16.32 16.01
N THR A 135 -8.27 -16.63 16.51
CA THR A 135 -7.42 -15.72 17.30
C THR A 135 -6.04 -15.61 16.68
N GLY A 136 -5.25 -14.58 17.07
CA GLY A 136 -3.89 -14.40 16.57
C GLY A 136 -3.78 -13.76 15.19
N TRP A 137 -4.87 -13.20 14.66
CA TRP A 137 -4.88 -12.37 13.48
C TRP A 137 -5.17 -10.94 13.88
N TYR A 138 -4.44 -10.00 13.31
CA TYR A 138 -4.56 -8.58 13.60
C TYR A 138 -5.21 -7.86 12.43
N ALA A 139 -5.55 -6.59 12.63
CA ALA A 139 -6.06 -5.74 11.56
C ALA A 139 -5.67 -4.28 11.76
N ILE A 140 -5.73 -3.53 10.67
CA ILE A 140 -5.83 -2.08 10.67
C ILE A 140 -7.22 -1.71 10.15
N GLY A 141 -7.89 -0.79 10.88
CA GLY A 141 -9.15 -0.16 10.51
C GLY A 141 -8.95 1.33 10.29
N ILE A 142 -9.74 1.90 9.39
CA ILE A 142 -9.78 3.33 9.08
C ILE A 142 -11.24 3.76 9.14
N ASP A 143 -11.54 4.77 9.97
CA ASP A 143 -12.90 5.29 10.08
C ASP A 143 -13.22 6.36 9.00
N LYS A 144 -14.46 6.83 8.98
CA LYS A 144 -14.93 7.87 8.05
C LYS A 144 -14.17 9.21 8.18
N ASP A 145 -13.57 9.47 9.34
CA ASP A 145 -12.77 10.67 9.63
C ASP A 145 -11.28 10.44 9.37
N LYS A 146 -10.91 9.34 8.68
CA LYS A 146 -9.54 8.88 8.36
C LYS A 146 -8.70 8.55 9.60
N LYS A 147 -9.31 8.31 10.74
CA LYS A 147 -8.57 7.89 11.94
C LYS A 147 -8.29 6.41 11.89
N PHE A 148 -7.08 6.07 12.26
CA PHE A 148 -6.63 4.69 12.31
C PHE A 148 -6.96 4.03 13.64
N CYS A 149 -7.23 2.72 13.57
CA CYS A 149 -7.15 1.83 14.71
C CYS A 149 -6.44 0.52 14.28
N SER A 150 -5.72 -0.09 15.21
CA SER A 150 -5.01 -1.35 14.97
C SER A 150 -5.06 -2.24 16.20
N GLY A 151 -4.91 -3.54 16.03
CA GLY A 151 -4.94 -4.51 17.12
C GLY A 151 -5.59 -5.84 16.71
N ALA A 152 -6.02 -6.62 17.71
CA ALA A 152 -6.71 -7.88 17.50
C ALA A 152 -8.24 -7.64 17.38
N PRO A 153 -8.82 -7.81 16.19
CA PRO A 153 -10.25 -7.57 16.01
C PRO A 153 -11.08 -8.78 16.35
N TYR A 154 -12.29 -8.56 16.86
CA TYR A 154 -13.38 -9.53 16.80
C TYR A 154 -14.71 -8.82 16.55
N THR A 155 -15.69 -9.57 16.05
CA THR A 155 -17.03 -9.05 15.74
C THR A 155 -18.07 -9.94 16.40
N THR A 156 -19.04 -9.33 17.08
CA THR A 156 -20.23 -9.99 17.55
C THR A 156 -21.43 -9.62 16.66
N PHE A 157 -22.39 -10.49 16.56
CA PHE A 157 -23.58 -10.27 15.73
C PHE A 157 -24.83 -10.64 16.48
N LYS A 158 -25.77 -9.71 16.56
CA LYS A 158 -27.11 -9.94 17.07
C LYS A 158 -28.08 -10.09 15.90
N LEU A 159 -28.82 -11.21 15.87
CA LEU A 159 -29.96 -11.41 14.99
C LEU A 159 -31.25 -11.21 15.80
N VAL A 160 -32.20 -10.47 15.26
CA VAL A 160 -33.53 -10.31 15.82
C VAL A 160 -34.55 -10.60 14.72
N SER A 161 -35.40 -11.62 14.95
CA SER A 161 -36.45 -12.04 14.03
C SER A 161 -37.77 -12.11 14.79
N PRO A 162 -38.88 -11.67 14.21
CA PRO A 162 -40.20 -11.76 14.84
C PRO A 162 -40.60 -13.17 15.24
N ASN A 163 -40.32 -14.17 14.41
CA ASN A 163 -40.72 -15.54 14.62
C ASN A 163 -39.64 -16.40 15.27
N ALA A 164 -38.34 -16.17 14.98
CA ALA A 164 -37.26 -16.94 15.57
C ALA A 164 -36.71 -16.33 16.88
N GLY A 165 -37.09 -15.11 17.23
CA GLY A 165 -36.61 -14.38 18.40
C GLY A 165 -35.19 -13.86 18.22
N GLN A 166 -34.43 -13.82 19.32
CA GLN A 166 -33.02 -13.36 19.27
C GLN A 166 -32.05 -14.54 19.13
N ALA A 167 -31.01 -14.35 18.33
CA ALA A 167 -29.93 -15.31 18.19
C ALA A 167 -28.60 -14.58 17.97
N SER A 168 -27.49 -15.30 18.20
CA SER A 168 -26.16 -14.80 17.86
C SER A 168 -25.66 -15.49 16.59
N ILE A 169 -25.22 -14.70 15.61
CA ILE A 169 -24.51 -15.22 14.46
C ILE A 169 -23.03 -15.35 14.87
N LYS A 170 -22.41 -16.46 14.54
CA LYS A 170 -21.01 -16.72 14.91
C LYS A 170 -20.03 -15.94 14.06
N ALA A 171 -20.29 -15.83 12.76
CA ALA A 171 -19.41 -15.16 11.80
C ALA A 171 -20.14 -14.89 10.47
N VAL A 172 -19.50 -14.05 9.65
CA VAL A 172 -19.91 -13.77 8.27
C VAL A 172 -18.90 -14.38 7.31
N ASN A 173 -19.41 -15.11 6.29
CA ASN A 173 -18.62 -15.74 5.23
C ASN A 173 -17.47 -16.61 5.77
N ALA A 174 -17.77 -17.43 6.76
CA ALA A 174 -16.82 -18.34 7.40
C ALA A 174 -17.29 -19.80 7.29
N VAL A 175 -16.41 -20.75 7.58
CA VAL A 175 -16.77 -22.16 7.64
C VAL A 175 -17.79 -22.39 8.77
N ARG A 176 -18.92 -23.01 8.44
CA ARG A 176 -19.92 -23.43 9.42
C ARG A 176 -19.46 -24.70 10.14
N SER A 177 -19.32 -24.65 11.45
CA SER A 177 -19.09 -25.79 12.32
C SER A 177 -20.41 -26.25 13.01
N ASP A 178 -20.36 -27.32 13.79
CA ASP A 178 -21.53 -27.82 14.53
C ASP A 178 -22.02 -26.78 15.55
N ASN A 179 -23.34 -26.67 15.67
CA ASN A 179 -24.02 -25.74 16.56
C ASN A 179 -23.74 -24.25 16.27
N GLU A 180 -23.25 -23.91 15.09
CA GLU A 180 -23.01 -22.55 14.69
C GLU A 180 -24.07 -22.02 13.71
N LEU A 181 -24.33 -20.71 13.81
CA LEU A 181 -25.09 -19.91 12.86
C LEU A 181 -24.12 -19.03 12.11
N ILE A 182 -24.04 -19.19 10.79
CA ILE A 182 -23.20 -18.38 9.90
C ILE A 182 -24.12 -17.59 8.95
N LEU A 183 -23.78 -16.31 8.72
CA LEU A 183 -24.39 -15.50 7.69
C LEU A 183 -23.48 -15.52 6.45
N PHE A 184 -24.02 -15.95 5.34
CA PHE A 184 -23.36 -15.88 4.04
C PHE A 184 -23.94 -14.74 3.23
N THR A 185 -23.07 -13.96 2.57
CA THR A 185 -23.45 -12.87 1.67
C THR A 185 -23.07 -13.23 0.23
N SER A 186 -23.65 -12.56 -0.76
CA SER A 186 -23.30 -12.71 -2.16
C SER A 186 -21.81 -12.40 -2.46
N ARG A 187 -21.12 -11.68 -1.56
CA ARG A 187 -19.66 -11.44 -1.66
C ARG A 187 -18.83 -12.73 -1.59
N LYS A 188 -19.37 -13.79 -1.00
CA LYS A 188 -18.75 -15.13 -1.01
C LYS A 188 -18.86 -15.82 -2.38
N GLY A 189 -19.88 -15.52 -3.14
CA GLY A 189 -20.21 -16.17 -4.40
C GLY A 189 -21.65 -16.66 -4.42
N SER A 190 -21.98 -17.59 -5.33
CA SER A 190 -23.35 -17.99 -5.64
C SER A 190 -23.97 -19.01 -4.67
N THR A 191 -23.17 -19.66 -3.81
CA THR A 191 -23.65 -20.67 -2.86
C THR A 191 -22.95 -20.59 -1.51
N THR A 192 -23.58 -21.11 -0.46
CA THR A 192 -22.99 -21.18 0.89
C THR A 192 -21.75 -22.07 0.95
N GLY A 193 -21.64 -23.07 0.08
CA GLY A 193 -20.56 -24.06 0.10
C GLY A 193 -20.52 -24.90 1.37
N THR A 194 -21.60 -24.90 2.18
CA THR A 194 -21.69 -25.67 3.44
C THR A 194 -21.78 -27.16 3.13
N LYS A 195 -21.14 -27.96 3.99
CA LYS A 195 -21.24 -29.42 3.95
C LYS A 195 -22.12 -29.90 5.07
N GLY A 196 -22.80 -31.01 4.85
CA GLY A 196 -23.66 -31.64 5.82
C GLY A 196 -25.02 -30.94 6.00
N ALA A 197 -25.92 -31.67 6.66
CA ALA A 197 -27.27 -31.23 6.92
C ALA A 197 -27.35 -30.06 7.91
N GLY A 198 -28.31 -29.19 7.70
CA GLY A 198 -28.59 -28.03 8.55
C GLY A 198 -29.91 -27.41 8.13
N VAL A 199 -30.18 -26.21 8.61
CA VAL A 199 -31.26 -25.36 8.14
C VAL A 199 -30.68 -24.13 7.48
N GLU A 200 -31.10 -23.84 6.27
CA GLU A 200 -30.67 -22.65 5.51
C GLU A 200 -31.90 -21.80 5.13
N VAL A 201 -31.76 -20.48 5.26
CA VAL A 201 -32.79 -19.48 5.00
C VAL A 201 -32.22 -18.43 4.07
N GLY A 202 -32.83 -18.24 2.90
CA GLY A 202 -32.41 -17.18 1.95
C GLY A 202 -33.12 -15.87 2.24
N ALA A 203 -32.40 -14.77 2.09
CA ALA A 203 -32.90 -13.42 2.32
C ALA A 203 -32.30 -12.41 1.34
N VAL A 204 -32.95 -11.26 1.23
CA VAL A 204 -32.43 -10.08 0.48
C VAL A 204 -32.38 -8.87 1.41
N PRO A 205 -31.50 -7.90 1.12
CA PRO A 205 -31.47 -6.66 1.89
C PRO A 205 -32.76 -5.84 1.68
N VAL A 206 -33.14 -5.11 2.72
CA VAL A 206 -34.20 -4.07 2.64
C VAL A 206 -33.56 -2.69 2.48
N ASP A 207 -32.43 -2.47 3.16
CA ASP A 207 -31.76 -1.17 3.24
C ASP A 207 -30.29 -1.19 2.83
N GLY A 208 -29.86 -2.14 2.00
CA GLY A 208 -28.52 -2.22 1.43
C GLY A 208 -27.67 -3.40 1.96
N PRO A 209 -26.38 -3.41 1.67
CA PRO A 209 -25.48 -4.50 2.03
C PRO A 209 -25.28 -4.62 3.56
N LEU A 210 -24.68 -5.72 4.00
CA LEU A 210 -24.35 -5.91 5.41
C LEU A 210 -23.28 -4.88 5.83
N LYS A 211 -23.66 -3.94 6.67
CA LYS A 211 -22.75 -2.93 7.19
C LYS A 211 -21.83 -3.49 8.26
N ALA A 212 -20.66 -2.91 8.43
CA ALA A 212 -19.76 -3.25 9.55
C ALA A 212 -20.27 -2.71 10.89
N GLU A 213 -21.20 -1.74 10.85
CA GLU A 213 -21.82 -1.10 11.99
C GLU A 213 -23.31 -0.79 11.71
N GLY A 214 -24.04 -0.65 12.81
CA GLY A 214 -25.48 -0.40 12.75
C GLY A 214 -26.29 -1.66 12.43
N THR A 215 -27.58 -1.46 12.19
CA THR A 215 -28.49 -2.57 11.92
C THR A 215 -28.81 -2.64 10.43
N THR A 216 -28.63 -3.84 9.85
CA THR A 216 -29.06 -4.13 8.48
C THR A 216 -30.36 -4.92 8.53
N LYS A 217 -31.40 -4.41 7.85
CA LYS A 217 -32.67 -5.11 7.69
C LYS A 217 -32.64 -6.01 6.47
N MET A 218 -33.19 -7.21 6.65
CA MET A 218 -33.22 -8.25 5.63
C MET A 218 -34.63 -8.85 5.57
N ARG A 219 -35.06 -9.30 4.40
CA ARG A 219 -36.36 -9.96 4.20
C ARG A 219 -36.16 -11.39 3.72
N VAL A 220 -36.80 -12.35 4.36
CA VAL A 220 -36.77 -13.76 3.96
C VAL A 220 -37.45 -13.94 2.60
N THR A 221 -36.71 -14.45 1.63
CA THR A 221 -37.17 -14.74 0.26
C THR A 221 -37.18 -16.22 -0.07
N ILE A 222 -36.42 -17.02 0.68
CA ILE A 222 -36.42 -18.49 0.64
C ILE A 222 -36.70 -18.98 2.05
N ALA A 223 -37.87 -19.62 2.24
CA ALA A 223 -38.28 -20.18 3.52
C ALA A 223 -37.23 -21.19 4.06
N PRO A 224 -37.21 -21.48 5.38
CA PRO A 224 -36.29 -22.45 5.96
C PRO A 224 -36.36 -23.81 5.26
N VAL A 225 -35.23 -24.23 4.68
CA VAL A 225 -35.05 -25.56 4.10
C VAL A 225 -34.27 -26.41 5.09
N LYS A 226 -34.82 -27.55 5.50
CA LYS A 226 -34.23 -28.47 6.48
C LYS A 226 -33.41 -29.54 5.78
N ASP A 227 -32.44 -30.07 6.51
CA ASP A 227 -31.60 -31.20 6.11
C ASP A 227 -30.80 -30.91 4.81
N VAL A 228 -30.46 -29.65 4.59
CA VAL A 228 -29.72 -29.19 3.42
C VAL A 228 -28.44 -28.47 3.81
N GLY A 229 -27.54 -28.37 2.82
CA GLY A 229 -26.40 -27.47 2.76
C GLY A 229 -26.23 -26.98 1.35
N ASN A 230 -25.29 -26.06 1.15
CA ASN A 230 -24.92 -25.51 -0.14
C ASN A 230 -26.07 -24.77 -0.86
N MET A 231 -26.97 -24.11 -0.10
CA MET A 231 -28.02 -23.27 -0.69
C MET A 231 -27.43 -22.18 -1.61
N SER A 232 -28.13 -21.90 -2.69
CA SER A 232 -27.83 -20.74 -3.53
C SER A 232 -28.08 -19.45 -2.76
N ILE A 233 -27.13 -18.52 -2.84
CA ILE A 233 -27.24 -17.19 -2.27
C ILE A 233 -27.93 -16.29 -3.28
N PRO A 234 -29.05 -15.62 -2.95
CA PRO A 234 -29.66 -14.65 -3.84
C PRO A 234 -28.66 -13.57 -4.28
N GLU A 235 -28.79 -13.09 -5.50
CA GLU A 235 -27.94 -11.98 -5.98
C GLU A 235 -28.13 -10.75 -5.07
N GLY A 236 -27.00 -10.15 -4.61
CA GLY A 236 -27.02 -9.07 -3.61
C GLY A 236 -27.57 -9.48 -2.25
N GLY A 237 -27.90 -10.77 -2.04
CA GLY A 237 -28.60 -11.26 -0.87
C GLY A 237 -27.75 -12.05 0.11
N PHE A 238 -28.44 -12.80 0.95
CA PHE A 238 -27.91 -13.47 2.13
C PHE A 238 -28.47 -14.88 2.27
N VAL A 239 -27.71 -15.74 2.95
CA VAL A 239 -28.21 -17.01 3.49
C VAL A 239 -27.77 -17.15 4.95
N LEU A 240 -28.73 -17.34 5.85
CA LEU A 240 -28.48 -17.79 7.21
C LEU A 240 -28.38 -19.32 7.19
N SER A 241 -27.31 -19.87 7.74
CA SER A 241 -27.03 -21.31 7.76
C SER A 241 -26.70 -21.76 9.15
N GLY A 242 -27.52 -22.66 9.72
CA GLY A 242 -27.41 -23.14 11.09
C GLY A 242 -27.42 -24.66 11.21
N THR A 243 -26.72 -25.17 12.24
CA THR A 243 -26.73 -26.59 12.63
C THR A 243 -27.09 -26.74 14.11
N GLY A 244 -27.52 -27.93 14.54
CA GLY A 244 -27.87 -28.21 15.92
C GLY A 244 -28.97 -27.28 16.45
N PHE A 245 -28.75 -26.66 17.60
CA PHE A 245 -29.76 -25.77 18.21
C PHE A 245 -30.00 -24.50 17.36
N THR A 246 -29.02 -24.01 16.59
CA THR A 246 -29.23 -22.84 15.71
C THR A 246 -30.10 -23.17 14.50
N ALA A 247 -30.10 -24.43 14.04
CA ALA A 247 -31.02 -24.92 13.02
C ALA A 247 -32.48 -24.83 13.51
N ASN A 248 -32.74 -25.18 14.76
CA ASN A 248 -34.08 -25.08 15.35
C ASN A 248 -34.56 -23.62 15.47
N THR A 249 -33.66 -22.69 15.65
CA THR A 249 -33.97 -21.25 15.63
C THR A 249 -34.36 -20.80 14.21
N LEU A 250 -33.54 -21.12 13.22
CA LEU A 250 -33.83 -20.74 11.82
C LEU A 250 -35.11 -21.39 11.29
N ALA A 251 -35.42 -22.63 11.71
CA ALA A 251 -36.63 -23.34 11.28
C ALA A 251 -37.94 -22.63 11.67
N LYS A 252 -37.92 -21.62 12.54
CA LYS A 252 -39.09 -20.83 12.94
C LYS A 252 -39.31 -19.60 12.06
N MET A 253 -38.33 -19.21 11.29
CA MET A 253 -38.44 -18.04 10.37
C MET A 253 -39.49 -18.32 9.30
N GLN A 254 -40.14 -17.26 8.81
CA GLN A 254 -41.22 -17.37 7.82
C GLN A 254 -40.91 -16.61 6.56
N LEU A 255 -41.40 -17.08 5.42
CA LEU A 255 -41.29 -16.40 4.16
C LEU A 255 -41.91 -14.99 4.24
N GLY A 256 -41.22 -14.00 3.78
CA GLY A 256 -41.64 -12.60 3.76
C GLY A 256 -41.38 -11.82 5.05
N GLU A 257 -40.98 -12.49 6.16
CA GLU A 257 -40.66 -11.76 7.40
C GLU A 257 -39.41 -10.89 7.22
N GLU A 258 -39.40 -9.77 7.91
CA GLU A 258 -38.22 -8.92 8.05
C GLU A 258 -37.53 -9.25 9.38
N PHE A 259 -36.22 -9.32 9.32
CA PHE A 259 -35.36 -9.52 10.47
C PHE A 259 -34.14 -8.58 10.42
N GLU A 260 -33.49 -8.43 11.54
CA GLU A 260 -32.41 -7.47 11.73
C GLU A 260 -31.11 -8.19 12.12
N VAL A 261 -30.00 -7.75 11.54
CA VAL A 261 -28.65 -8.16 11.94
C VAL A 261 -27.85 -6.92 12.32
N THR A 262 -27.31 -6.92 13.55
CA THR A 262 -26.50 -5.83 14.09
C THR A 262 -25.12 -6.36 14.44
N PRO A 263 -24.07 -6.02 13.66
CA PRO A 263 -22.68 -6.23 14.01
C PRO A 263 -22.22 -5.27 15.11
N THR A 264 -21.27 -5.71 15.92
CA THR A 264 -20.47 -4.83 16.80
C THR A 264 -19.01 -5.23 16.64
N LEU A 265 -18.22 -4.30 16.17
CA LEU A 265 -16.79 -4.50 15.90
C LEU A 265 -15.95 -4.03 17.09
N TYR A 266 -14.97 -4.83 17.47
CA TYR A 266 -14.03 -4.53 18.55
C TYR A 266 -12.60 -4.63 18.05
N PHE A 267 -11.72 -3.78 18.58
CA PHE A 267 -10.28 -3.92 18.57
C PHE A 267 -9.79 -3.94 20.01
N ASP A 268 -9.06 -4.98 20.39
CA ASP A 268 -8.53 -5.16 21.76
C ASP A 268 -9.59 -4.92 22.85
N ASN A 269 -10.80 -5.47 22.66
CA ASN A 269 -11.98 -5.31 23.54
C ASN A 269 -12.61 -3.90 23.58
N VAL A 270 -12.16 -2.97 22.74
CA VAL A 270 -12.78 -1.64 22.61
C VAL A 270 -13.66 -1.61 21.37
N VAL A 271 -14.93 -1.20 21.55
CA VAL A 271 -15.86 -1.01 20.42
C VAL A 271 -15.33 0.06 19.49
N LYS A 272 -15.35 -0.22 18.21
CA LYS A 272 -15.01 0.75 17.15
C LYS A 272 -16.23 1.00 16.28
N THR A 273 -16.43 2.25 15.96
CA THR A 273 -17.54 2.74 15.16
C THR A 273 -17.03 3.44 13.91
N ASP A 274 -17.93 3.62 12.95
CA ASP A 274 -17.66 4.36 11.70
C ASP A 274 -16.51 3.76 10.84
N ILE A 275 -16.18 2.48 11.01
CA ILE A 275 -15.11 1.83 10.23
C ILE A 275 -15.55 1.70 8.77
N MET A 276 -14.81 2.36 7.89
CA MET A 276 -15.03 2.32 6.44
C MET A 276 -14.14 1.29 5.77
N GLU A 277 -12.89 1.21 6.19
CA GLU A 277 -11.91 0.28 5.61
C GLU A 277 -11.26 -0.54 6.71
N MET A 278 -11.12 -1.84 6.49
CA MET A 278 -10.43 -2.72 7.44
C MET A 278 -9.82 -3.91 6.71
N CYS A 279 -8.55 -4.16 6.92
CA CYS A 279 -7.87 -5.34 6.41
C CYS A 279 -7.05 -6.04 7.49
N GLY A 280 -7.02 -7.37 7.38
CA GLY A 280 -6.24 -8.23 8.25
C GLY A 280 -4.76 -8.28 7.89
N GLY A 281 -3.97 -8.83 8.80
CA GLY A 281 -2.55 -9.10 8.63
C GLY A 281 -1.96 -9.82 9.85
N CYS A 282 -0.74 -10.29 9.72
CA CYS A 282 -0.02 -10.98 10.81
C CYS A 282 1.48 -11.00 10.52
N PRO A 283 2.34 -10.70 11.51
CA PRO A 283 2.03 -10.24 12.86
C PRO A 283 1.79 -8.73 12.92
N MET A 284 1.30 -8.25 14.05
CA MET A 284 1.46 -6.86 14.43
C MET A 284 2.96 -6.59 14.66
N LEU A 285 3.52 -5.56 14.00
CA LEU A 285 4.95 -5.25 14.02
C LEU A 285 5.30 -4.22 15.10
N LEU A 286 4.51 -3.15 15.15
CA LEU A 286 4.65 -2.05 16.10
C LEU A 286 3.32 -1.79 16.81
N GLN A 287 3.40 -1.47 18.10
CA GLN A 287 2.29 -0.95 18.88
C GLN A 287 2.83 0.08 19.89
N GLY A 288 2.30 1.30 19.86
CA GLY A 288 2.75 2.41 20.70
C GLY A 288 4.24 2.73 20.51
N GLY A 289 4.79 2.59 19.32
CA GLY A 289 6.20 2.84 19.02
C GLY A 289 7.17 1.75 19.50
N LYS A 290 6.66 0.61 19.94
CA LYS A 290 7.47 -0.53 20.40
C LYS A 290 7.41 -1.67 19.38
N ILE A 291 8.57 -2.26 19.09
CA ILE A 291 8.63 -3.49 18.31
C ILE A 291 8.04 -4.62 19.15
N LEU A 292 7.00 -5.26 18.64
CA LEU A 292 6.42 -6.42 19.29
C LEU A 292 7.29 -7.65 19.05
N GLU A 293 7.43 -8.49 20.07
CA GLU A 293 7.94 -9.82 19.86
C GLU A 293 6.92 -10.58 19.00
N THR A 294 7.39 -11.06 17.85
CA THR A 294 6.52 -11.73 16.88
C THR A 294 5.92 -12.97 17.50
N GLN A 295 4.74 -12.82 18.05
CA GLN A 295 3.86 -13.94 18.42
C GLN A 295 2.83 -14.04 17.31
N GLY A 296 2.84 -15.10 16.55
CA GLY A 296 1.88 -15.26 15.48
C GLY A 296 1.83 -16.69 14.97
N ALA A 297 0.72 -17.01 14.34
CA ALA A 297 0.42 -18.30 13.74
C ALA A 297 1.26 -18.64 12.50
N LEU A 298 2.36 -17.91 12.22
CA LEU A 298 3.16 -18.08 11.02
C LEU A 298 4.59 -18.51 11.36
N ASP A 299 4.96 -19.71 10.97
CA ASP A 299 6.27 -20.33 11.28
C ASP A 299 7.48 -19.67 10.58
N HIS A 300 7.25 -18.84 9.54
CA HIS A 300 8.30 -18.29 8.69
C HIS A 300 8.63 -16.81 8.95
N LEU A 301 8.15 -16.24 10.04
CA LEU A 301 8.37 -14.82 10.38
C LEU A 301 9.84 -14.46 10.62
N ALA A 302 10.64 -15.42 11.06
CA ALA A 302 12.07 -15.26 11.27
C ALA A 302 12.91 -15.32 9.98
N ASN A 303 12.33 -15.82 8.89
CA ASN A 303 13.04 -15.96 7.62
C ASN A 303 13.16 -14.62 6.89
N ARG A 304 14.24 -14.49 6.11
CA ARG A 304 14.39 -13.39 5.17
C ARG A 304 13.54 -13.63 3.94
N GLU A 305 12.49 -12.83 3.79
CA GLU A 305 11.52 -12.94 2.73
C GLU A 305 11.14 -11.55 2.20
N PRO A 306 10.62 -11.42 0.97
CA PRO A 306 9.91 -10.23 0.57
C PRO A 306 8.77 -9.95 1.56
N ARG A 307 8.57 -8.68 1.92
CA ARG A 307 7.55 -8.29 2.89
C ARG A 307 6.74 -7.12 2.39
N THR A 308 5.47 -7.09 2.80
CA THR A 308 4.57 -5.95 2.63
C THR A 308 4.07 -5.52 4.00
N ALA A 309 3.96 -4.22 4.23
CA ALA A 309 3.46 -3.68 5.49
C ALA A 309 2.71 -2.38 5.30
N ILE A 310 1.83 -2.08 6.25
CA ILE A 310 1.27 -0.76 6.48
C ILE A 310 1.69 -0.26 7.86
N GLY A 311 1.87 1.05 8.01
CA GLY A 311 2.05 1.69 9.30
C GLY A 311 1.61 3.14 9.29
N TYR A 312 1.45 3.70 10.49
CA TYR A 312 1.09 5.10 10.67
C TYR A 312 1.77 5.67 11.92
N ASN A 313 1.90 7.00 11.97
CA ASN A 313 2.47 7.70 13.12
C ASN A 313 1.44 7.86 14.25
N SER A 314 1.89 8.37 15.40
CA SER A 314 1.10 8.39 16.65
C SER A 314 -0.20 9.20 16.58
N ASP A 315 -0.26 10.22 15.74
CA ASP A 315 -1.42 11.08 15.56
C ASP A 315 -2.27 10.73 14.32
N GLY A 316 -1.85 9.70 13.57
CA GLY A 316 -2.55 9.24 12.37
C GLY A 316 -2.47 10.19 11.18
N THR A 317 -1.63 11.23 11.24
CA THR A 317 -1.49 12.22 10.15
C THR A 317 -0.65 11.71 8.98
N LYS A 318 0.13 10.65 9.20
CA LYS A 318 1.00 10.04 8.18
C LYS A 318 0.78 8.54 8.10
N ALA A 319 0.52 8.06 6.89
CA ALA A 319 0.46 6.62 6.57
C ALA A 319 1.60 6.20 5.64
N ILE A 320 2.08 4.98 5.81
CA ILE A 320 3.13 4.37 5.00
C ILE A 320 2.66 3.01 4.51
N LEU A 321 2.66 2.82 3.18
CA LEU A 321 2.58 1.51 2.54
C LEU A 321 3.99 1.12 2.10
N LEU A 322 4.44 -0.07 2.45
CA LEU A 322 5.83 -0.48 2.28
C LEU A 322 5.96 -1.88 1.70
N VAL A 323 6.92 -2.06 0.80
CA VAL A 323 7.41 -3.34 0.32
C VAL A 323 8.93 -3.41 0.51
N VAL A 324 9.42 -4.52 1.03
CA VAL A 324 10.83 -4.89 0.98
C VAL A 324 10.99 -6.02 -0.01
N ASP A 325 11.79 -5.83 -1.05
CA ASP A 325 12.14 -6.91 -1.98
C ASP A 325 12.94 -8.00 -1.29
N GLY A 326 12.90 -9.21 -1.83
CA GLY A 326 13.65 -10.32 -1.28
C GLY A 326 13.94 -11.40 -2.31
N ARG A 327 14.67 -12.45 -1.91
CA ARG A 327 15.06 -13.59 -2.75
C ARG A 327 15.94 -13.19 -3.96
N GLN A 328 16.58 -12.02 -3.92
CA GLN A 328 17.44 -11.48 -4.98
C GLN A 328 18.85 -11.32 -4.46
N THR A 329 19.68 -12.35 -4.67
CA THR A 329 21.08 -12.35 -4.23
C THR A 329 21.85 -11.15 -4.78
N GLY A 330 22.56 -10.42 -3.91
CA GLY A 330 23.34 -9.24 -4.29
C GLY A 330 22.55 -7.95 -4.49
N VAL A 331 21.21 -7.98 -4.46
CA VAL A 331 20.33 -6.82 -4.62
C VAL A 331 19.46 -6.61 -3.37
N SER A 332 18.61 -7.60 -3.03
CA SER A 332 17.78 -7.58 -1.84
C SER A 332 17.43 -9.01 -1.42
N VAL A 333 17.85 -9.39 -0.23
CA VAL A 333 17.61 -10.76 0.28
C VAL A 333 16.31 -10.89 1.07
N GLY A 334 15.63 -9.76 1.31
CA GLY A 334 14.44 -9.71 2.17
C GLY A 334 14.78 -9.60 3.65
N VAL A 335 13.73 -9.51 4.47
CA VAL A 335 13.86 -9.25 5.91
C VAL A 335 12.99 -10.19 6.75
N PRO A 336 13.43 -10.56 7.97
CA PRO A 336 12.56 -11.13 8.98
C PRO A 336 11.61 -10.04 9.52
N SER A 337 10.53 -10.44 10.17
CA SER A 337 9.51 -9.51 10.69
C SER A 337 10.06 -8.49 11.70
N LYS A 338 11.07 -8.85 12.51
CA LYS A 338 11.71 -7.91 13.44
C LYS A 338 12.50 -6.80 12.71
N ASP A 339 13.18 -7.11 11.61
CA ASP A 339 13.86 -6.10 10.80
C ASP A 339 12.83 -5.22 10.06
N LEU A 340 11.72 -5.81 9.58
CA LEU A 340 10.61 -5.04 9.00
C LEU A 340 10.02 -4.04 10.00
N ALA A 341 9.80 -4.47 11.25
CA ALA A 341 9.36 -3.58 12.34
C ALA A 341 10.35 -2.44 12.60
N ALA A 342 11.66 -2.74 12.59
CA ALA A 342 12.70 -1.72 12.76
C ALA A 342 12.72 -0.73 11.58
N ILE A 343 12.49 -1.19 10.35
CA ILE A 343 12.35 -0.31 9.17
C ILE A 343 11.15 0.63 9.36
N MET A 344 9.98 0.11 9.73
CA MET A 344 8.77 0.92 9.96
C MET A 344 8.99 1.95 11.07
N LEU A 345 9.69 1.58 12.16
CA LEU A 345 10.04 2.50 13.24
C LEU A 345 10.98 3.62 12.75
N ASN A 346 12.03 3.29 11.96
CA ASN A 346 12.92 4.29 11.37
C ASN A 346 12.20 5.25 10.42
N LEU A 347 11.10 4.82 9.79
CA LEU A 347 10.23 5.67 8.97
C LEU A 347 9.26 6.53 9.80
N GLY A 348 9.28 6.38 11.14
CA GLY A 348 8.48 7.17 12.08
C GLY A 348 7.08 6.62 12.33
N CYS A 349 6.82 5.36 12.03
CA CYS A 349 5.59 4.69 12.43
C CYS A 349 5.62 4.34 13.92
N THR A 350 4.47 4.48 14.58
CA THR A 350 4.23 3.96 15.94
C THR A 350 3.38 2.72 15.94
N GLU A 351 2.59 2.55 14.91
CA GLU A 351 1.77 1.37 14.65
C GLU A 351 2.15 0.78 13.31
N ALA A 352 2.28 -0.54 13.21
CA ALA A 352 2.54 -1.20 11.93
C ALA A 352 2.07 -2.66 11.92
N LEU A 353 1.55 -3.09 10.78
CA LEU A 353 1.02 -4.44 10.54
C LEU A 353 1.69 -5.04 9.31
N ASN A 354 2.13 -6.31 9.43
CA ASN A 354 2.63 -7.07 8.29
C ASN A 354 1.46 -7.64 7.49
N PHE A 355 1.52 -7.46 6.18
CA PHE A 355 0.62 -8.05 5.19
C PHE A 355 1.21 -9.32 4.58
N ASP A 356 0.50 -9.91 3.60
CA ASP A 356 1.02 -11.06 2.86
C ASP A 356 2.32 -10.70 2.14
N GLY A 357 3.28 -11.60 2.24
CA GLY A 357 4.63 -11.41 1.76
C GLY A 357 5.01 -12.35 0.61
N GLY A 358 6.32 -12.57 0.46
CA GLY A 358 6.83 -13.46 -0.58
C GLY A 358 6.47 -13.01 -1.98
N GLY A 359 5.93 -13.92 -2.79
CA GLY A 359 5.51 -13.62 -4.17
C GLY A 359 4.33 -12.66 -4.29
N SER A 360 3.58 -12.40 -3.19
CA SER A 360 2.49 -11.43 -3.16
C SER A 360 2.98 -9.98 -3.07
N SER A 361 4.21 -9.75 -2.55
CA SER A 361 4.75 -8.41 -2.30
C SER A 361 4.80 -7.56 -3.56
N THR A 362 3.90 -6.58 -3.66
CA THR A 362 3.75 -5.70 -4.82
C THR A 362 3.43 -4.28 -4.34
N LEU A 363 4.18 -3.29 -4.81
CA LEU A 363 3.85 -1.88 -4.71
C LEU A 363 3.62 -1.32 -6.11
N TYR A 364 2.43 -0.80 -6.32
CA TYR A 364 1.97 -0.25 -7.58
C TYR A 364 1.82 1.27 -7.49
N VAL A 365 2.22 1.98 -8.53
CA VAL A 365 1.97 3.40 -8.74
C VAL A 365 1.40 3.58 -10.14
N LYS A 366 0.27 4.26 -10.28
CA LYS A 366 -0.57 4.29 -11.48
C LYS A 366 0.22 4.54 -12.78
N GLU A 367 0.98 5.60 -12.87
CA GLU A 367 1.69 5.95 -14.12
C GLU A 367 3.08 5.30 -14.23
N LEU A 368 3.58 4.71 -13.14
CA LEU A 368 4.90 4.04 -13.13
C LEU A 368 4.80 2.52 -13.23
N GLY A 369 3.60 1.96 -12.99
CA GLY A 369 3.42 0.52 -12.90
C GLY A 369 3.87 -0.05 -11.55
N VAL A 370 4.39 -1.27 -11.55
CA VAL A 370 4.95 -1.91 -10.35
C VAL A 370 6.36 -1.41 -10.14
N VAL A 371 6.61 -0.79 -8.99
CA VAL A 371 7.89 -0.10 -8.71
C VAL A 371 8.90 -0.98 -7.97
N ASN A 372 8.46 -2.08 -7.35
CA ASN A 372 9.34 -3.09 -6.78
C ASN A 372 9.58 -4.26 -7.75
N THR A 373 10.42 -5.22 -7.41
CA THR A 373 10.71 -6.40 -8.24
C THR A 373 10.06 -7.65 -7.65
N PRO A 374 8.98 -8.16 -8.26
CA PRO A 374 8.30 -9.37 -7.80
C PRO A 374 9.23 -10.58 -7.75
N SER A 375 9.28 -11.28 -6.61
CA SER A 375 10.25 -12.35 -6.35
C SER A 375 10.03 -13.64 -7.14
N GLU A 376 8.88 -13.79 -7.81
CA GLU A 376 8.52 -14.95 -8.63
C GLU A 376 8.69 -14.67 -10.14
N GLY A 377 9.27 -13.51 -10.51
CA GLY A 377 9.41 -13.10 -11.90
C GLY A 377 8.10 -12.69 -12.59
N SER A 378 6.98 -12.85 -11.92
CA SER A 378 5.64 -12.43 -12.34
C SER A 378 4.81 -11.98 -11.16
N LEU A 379 3.74 -11.21 -11.44
CA LEU A 379 2.83 -10.73 -10.41
C LEU A 379 1.91 -11.86 -9.95
N ARG A 380 1.85 -12.08 -8.64
CA ARG A 380 0.86 -12.97 -8.05
C ARG A 380 -0.49 -12.27 -7.95
N ALA A 381 -1.56 -12.95 -8.38
CA ALA A 381 -2.91 -12.49 -8.13
C ALA A 381 -3.30 -12.75 -6.67
N VAL A 382 -3.80 -11.74 -5.98
CA VAL A 382 -4.11 -11.74 -4.54
C VAL A 382 -5.57 -11.41 -4.28
N LYS A 383 -6.05 -11.59 -3.05
CA LYS A 383 -7.47 -11.41 -2.68
C LYS A 383 -7.87 -9.96 -2.57
N ASN A 384 -7.00 -9.14 -2.00
CA ASN A 384 -7.25 -7.72 -1.78
C ASN A 384 -5.96 -6.91 -1.83
N GLY A 385 -6.13 -5.60 -1.96
CA GLY A 385 -5.06 -4.62 -1.90
C GLY A 385 -5.53 -3.36 -1.18
N LEU A 386 -4.63 -2.68 -0.51
CA LEU A 386 -4.87 -1.39 0.11
C LEU A 386 -4.28 -0.29 -0.77
N PHE A 387 -5.12 0.67 -1.15
CA PHE A 387 -4.79 1.70 -2.13
C PHE A 387 -4.93 3.11 -1.56
N ILE A 388 -4.08 4.00 -2.07
CA ILE A 388 -4.17 5.44 -1.87
C ILE A 388 -4.99 5.99 -3.03
N THR A 389 -6.02 6.78 -2.70
CA THR A 389 -6.96 7.32 -3.68
C THR A 389 -7.09 8.83 -3.57
N THR A 390 -7.58 9.42 -4.65
CA THR A 390 -8.01 10.82 -4.72
C THR A 390 -9.31 10.89 -5.52
N PRO A 391 -10.20 11.85 -5.24
CA PRO A 391 -11.38 12.05 -6.09
C PRO A 391 -10.99 12.24 -7.56
N VAL A 392 -11.81 11.72 -8.46
CA VAL A 392 -11.61 11.89 -9.90
C VAL A 392 -11.62 13.36 -10.25
N THR A 393 -10.65 13.75 -11.06
CA THR A 393 -10.59 15.08 -11.67
C THR A 393 -10.45 14.91 -13.18
N GLU A 394 -11.18 15.69 -13.93
CA GLU A 394 -11.07 15.74 -15.38
C GLU A 394 -9.84 16.54 -15.85
N ASP A 395 -9.16 17.21 -14.91
CA ASP A 395 -7.98 18.02 -15.19
C ASP A 395 -6.79 17.17 -15.63
N LYS A 396 -6.49 17.21 -16.92
CA LYS A 396 -5.33 16.58 -17.56
C LYS A 396 -4.28 17.61 -17.99
N VAL A 397 -4.44 18.86 -17.59
CA VAL A 397 -3.50 19.93 -17.90
C VAL A 397 -2.32 19.86 -16.96
N ILE A 398 -1.10 19.94 -17.50
CA ILE A 398 0.09 20.01 -16.66
C ILE A 398 0.14 21.38 -16.00
N ALA A 399 0.02 21.39 -14.66
CA ALA A 399 0.10 22.58 -13.82
C ALA A 399 1.44 22.68 -13.07
N GLU A 400 2.19 21.60 -13.00
CA GLU A 400 3.50 21.53 -12.36
C GLU A 400 4.39 20.52 -13.08
N ILE A 401 5.71 20.79 -13.14
CA ILE A 401 6.73 19.86 -13.65
C ILE A 401 7.75 19.57 -12.55
N ARG A 402 8.29 18.33 -12.52
CA ARG A 402 9.35 17.93 -11.59
C ARG A 402 10.32 16.97 -12.27
N PHE A 403 11.59 17.00 -11.84
CA PHE A 403 12.56 15.99 -12.22
C PHE A 403 12.14 14.62 -11.65
N ALA A 404 12.29 13.57 -12.46
CA ALA A 404 12.10 12.19 -12.00
C ALA A 404 13.23 11.73 -11.04
N ASP A 405 14.42 12.29 -11.22
CA ASP A 405 15.54 12.10 -10.30
C ASP A 405 15.37 13.00 -9.05
N TYR A 406 15.67 12.49 -7.85
CA TYR A 406 15.70 13.28 -6.61
C TYR A 406 16.97 14.16 -6.54
N ALA A 407 18.11 13.58 -6.89
CA ALA A 407 19.39 14.22 -7.07
C ALA A 407 20.20 13.39 -8.07
N LYS A 408 21.09 14.02 -8.80
CA LYS A 408 21.86 13.34 -9.83
C LYS A 408 23.35 13.48 -9.61
N LYS A 409 24.07 12.34 -9.64
CA LYS A 409 25.51 12.29 -9.76
C LYS A 409 25.86 11.88 -11.18
N VAL A 410 26.78 12.59 -11.78
CA VAL A 410 27.26 12.35 -13.14
C VAL A 410 28.80 12.45 -13.18
N GLU A 411 29.41 11.67 -14.05
CA GLU A 411 30.84 11.79 -14.31
C GLU A 411 31.13 13.07 -15.10
N ARG A 412 32.29 13.68 -14.86
CA ARG A 412 32.72 14.81 -15.62
C ARG A 412 32.86 14.46 -17.10
N ASN A 413 32.43 15.39 -17.99
CA ASN A 413 32.36 15.23 -19.43
C ASN A 413 31.33 14.22 -19.93
N SER A 414 30.36 13.82 -19.08
CA SER A 414 29.21 13.01 -19.49
C SER A 414 28.02 13.86 -19.89
N TYR A 415 27.09 13.26 -20.64
CA TYR A 415 25.81 13.85 -21.00
C TYR A 415 24.75 13.42 -20.01
N TYR A 416 23.88 14.36 -19.63
CA TYR A 416 22.70 14.10 -18.80
C TYR A 416 21.45 14.61 -19.49
N SER A 417 20.50 13.72 -19.76
CA SER A 417 19.19 14.02 -20.31
C SER A 417 18.14 13.63 -19.24
N PRO A 418 17.66 14.57 -18.42
CA PRO A 418 16.73 14.27 -17.37
C PRO A 418 15.35 13.88 -17.90
N VAL A 419 14.65 13.01 -17.18
CA VAL A 419 13.22 12.76 -17.37
C VAL A 419 12.45 13.75 -16.49
N ILE A 420 11.41 14.35 -17.04
CA ILE A 420 10.56 15.33 -16.36
C ILE A 420 9.14 14.77 -16.28
N TYR A 421 8.59 14.77 -15.08
CA TYR A 421 7.22 14.38 -14.77
C TYR A 421 6.30 15.59 -14.78
N GLY A 422 5.06 15.40 -15.24
CA GLY A 422 3.99 16.39 -15.25
C GLY A 422 2.87 16.03 -14.29
N TYR A 423 2.41 17.04 -13.56
CA TYR A 423 1.35 16.91 -12.56
C TYR A 423 0.22 17.88 -12.88
N ASN A 424 -1.02 17.47 -12.63
CA ASN A 424 -2.16 18.37 -12.74
C ASN A 424 -2.26 19.31 -11.51
N ALA A 425 -3.25 20.22 -11.52
CA ALA A 425 -3.46 21.20 -10.45
C ALA A 425 -3.76 20.56 -9.07
N GLN A 426 -4.23 19.30 -9.02
CA GLN A 426 -4.45 18.55 -7.79
C GLN A 426 -3.20 17.80 -7.30
N GLY A 427 -2.09 17.84 -8.07
CA GLY A 427 -0.84 17.15 -7.75
C GLY A 427 -0.84 15.67 -8.14
N VAL A 428 -1.77 15.23 -8.98
CA VAL A 428 -1.77 13.86 -9.55
C VAL A 428 -0.73 13.79 -10.66
N LEU A 429 0.14 12.77 -10.62
CA LEU A 429 1.06 12.48 -11.72
C LEU A 429 0.27 12.05 -12.95
N ILE A 430 0.40 12.78 -14.05
CA ILE A 430 -0.36 12.57 -15.30
C ILE A 430 0.53 12.34 -16.52
N ASP A 431 1.82 12.68 -16.44
CA ASP A 431 2.80 12.47 -17.52
C ASP A 431 4.16 12.12 -16.93
N THR A 432 4.72 10.98 -17.33
CA THR A 432 6.04 10.49 -16.88
C THR A 432 7.18 10.84 -17.83
N ASN A 433 6.91 11.62 -18.89
CA ASN A 433 7.95 12.02 -19.86
C ASN A 433 7.55 13.28 -20.65
N VAL A 434 7.34 14.37 -19.93
CA VAL A 434 6.93 15.66 -20.50
C VAL A 434 7.89 16.10 -21.61
N LYS A 435 7.32 16.48 -22.75
CA LYS A 435 8.06 16.97 -23.92
C LYS A 435 8.09 18.48 -23.99
N GLY A 436 8.98 19.04 -24.81
CA GLY A 436 9.12 20.48 -24.99
C GLY A 436 9.88 21.15 -23.84
N ILE A 437 10.50 20.40 -22.96
CA ILE A 437 11.31 20.91 -21.86
C ILE A 437 12.56 21.63 -22.39
N MET A 438 12.83 22.80 -21.82
CA MET A 438 14.06 23.56 -22.01
C MET A 438 14.88 23.54 -20.72
N LEU A 439 16.12 23.09 -20.81
CA LEU A 439 17.08 23.10 -19.70
C LEU A 439 17.86 24.38 -19.65
N SER A 440 18.24 24.82 -18.45
CA SER A 440 19.18 25.88 -18.20
C SER A 440 20.08 25.58 -17.01
N CYS A 441 21.35 25.95 -17.09
CA CYS A 441 22.29 25.74 -15.99
C CYS A 441 23.43 26.79 -16.05
N SER A 442 24.17 26.90 -14.94
CA SER A 442 25.38 27.71 -14.89
C SER A 442 26.52 27.01 -15.65
N ALA A 443 27.49 27.80 -16.16
CA ALA A 443 28.72 27.28 -16.75
C ALA A 443 29.54 26.40 -15.77
N LYS A 444 29.29 26.51 -14.46
CA LYS A 444 29.92 25.68 -13.44
C LYS A 444 29.38 24.23 -13.45
N LEU A 445 28.17 24.01 -13.97
CA LEU A 445 27.64 22.65 -14.21
C LEU A 445 28.13 22.14 -15.57
N GLY A 446 27.93 22.95 -16.61
CA GLY A 446 28.24 22.54 -17.97
C GLY A 446 27.54 23.40 -19.03
N LYS A 447 27.24 22.77 -20.16
CA LYS A 447 26.63 23.45 -21.31
C LYS A 447 25.40 22.66 -21.79
N VAL A 448 24.25 23.34 -21.86
CA VAL A 448 23.05 22.78 -22.50
C VAL A 448 23.31 22.63 -24.00
N GLN A 449 22.95 21.51 -24.57
CA GLN A 449 23.11 21.18 -25.99
C GLN A 449 22.00 21.85 -26.82
N GLU A 450 22.19 21.88 -28.14
CA GLU A 450 21.25 22.51 -29.08
C GLU A 450 19.83 21.98 -29.03
N ASN A 451 19.64 20.72 -28.62
CA ASN A 451 18.33 20.13 -28.46
C ASN A 451 17.53 20.67 -27.23
N GLY A 452 18.15 21.51 -26.41
CA GLY A 452 17.55 22.14 -25.24
C GLY A 452 17.28 21.21 -24.05
N SER A 453 17.38 19.89 -24.24
CA SER A 453 16.96 18.86 -23.27
C SER A 453 18.09 17.99 -22.72
N THR A 454 19.33 18.27 -23.12
CA THR A 454 20.54 17.55 -22.69
C THR A 454 21.60 18.54 -22.19
N VAL A 455 22.32 18.19 -21.14
CA VAL A 455 23.44 18.94 -20.60
C VAL A 455 24.73 18.14 -20.74
N LEU A 456 25.79 18.73 -21.32
CA LEU A 456 27.14 18.22 -21.17
C LEU A 456 27.69 18.71 -19.82
N CYS A 457 27.87 17.83 -18.88
CA CYS A 457 28.33 18.12 -17.52
C CYS A 457 29.85 18.13 -17.46
N ASN A 458 30.47 19.24 -17.84
CA ASN A 458 31.93 19.39 -17.88
C ASN A 458 32.51 20.29 -16.77
N GLY A 459 31.66 20.78 -15.89
CA GLY A 459 32.01 21.51 -14.67
C GLY A 459 32.51 20.65 -13.52
N THR A 460 32.35 21.13 -12.29
CA THR A 460 32.75 20.42 -11.05
C THR A 460 31.84 20.78 -9.90
N GLY A 461 31.70 19.82 -8.94
CA GLY A 461 30.91 20.00 -7.73
C GLY A 461 29.42 19.97 -7.97
N THR A 462 28.64 20.41 -6.97
CA THR A 462 27.18 20.37 -7.00
C THR A 462 26.60 21.69 -7.46
N GLN A 463 25.76 21.67 -8.49
CA GLN A 463 25.14 22.83 -9.11
C GLN A 463 23.64 22.58 -9.38
N LEU A 464 22.87 23.66 -9.55
CA LEU A 464 21.47 23.58 -9.94
C LEU A 464 21.35 23.40 -11.47
N LEU A 465 20.48 22.49 -11.87
CA LEU A 465 19.91 22.37 -13.21
C LEU A 465 18.44 22.74 -13.14
N THR A 466 17.99 23.61 -14.02
CA THR A 466 16.60 24.06 -14.13
C THR A 466 15.98 23.48 -15.40
N ALA A 467 14.77 22.94 -15.29
CA ALA A 467 13.89 22.58 -16.39
C ALA A 467 12.74 23.59 -16.46
N SER A 468 12.35 23.99 -17.66
CA SER A 468 11.19 24.87 -17.91
C SER A 468 10.30 24.34 -19.02
N LEU A 469 9.00 24.56 -18.87
CA LEU A 469 7.95 24.33 -19.86
C LEU A 469 7.01 25.54 -19.77
N ASP A 470 7.01 26.41 -20.77
CA ASP A 470 6.30 27.70 -20.71
C ASP A 470 6.65 28.47 -19.42
N GLU A 471 5.68 28.76 -18.56
CA GLU A 471 5.88 29.45 -17.28
C GLU A 471 6.25 28.51 -16.12
N LEU A 472 6.16 27.18 -16.34
CA LEU A 472 6.45 26.17 -15.31
C LEU A 472 7.95 25.94 -15.21
N THR A 473 8.46 25.84 -13.98
CA THR A 473 9.87 25.56 -13.72
C THR A 473 10.08 24.54 -12.62
N SER A 474 11.16 23.77 -12.74
CA SER A 474 11.61 22.84 -11.71
C SER A 474 13.13 22.85 -11.63
N THR A 475 13.69 22.50 -10.48
CA THR A 475 15.15 22.47 -10.27
C THR A 475 15.59 21.17 -9.60
N ILE A 476 16.80 20.73 -9.96
CA ILE A 476 17.47 19.58 -9.34
C ILE A 476 18.94 19.91 -9.04
N LEU A 477 19.49 19.30 -7.99
CA LEU A 477 20.92 19.34 -7.72
C LEU A 477 21.62 18.24 -8.55
N VAL A 478 22.60 18.66 -9.36
CA VAL A 478 23.47 17.76 -10.13
C VAL A 478 24.89 17.90 -9.59
N THR A 479 25.49 16.78 -9.17
CA THR A 479 26.87 16.70 -8.71
C THR A 479 27.72 16.11 -9.82
N VAL A 480 28.69 16.87 -10.29
CA VAL A 480 29.69 16.42 -11.25
C VAL A 480 30.89 15.89 -10.48
N GLU A 481 31.09 14.59 -10.55
CA GLU A 481 32.22 13.91 -9.91
C GLU A 481 33.43 13.95 -10.85
N SER A 482 34.62 14.24 -10.31
CA SER A 482 35.85 14.08 -11.10
C SER A 482 35.98 12.62 -11.49
N SER A 483 36.20 12.33 -12.77
CA SER A 483 36.62 10.99 -13.19
C SER A 483 37.83 10.62 -12.35
N GLY A 484 37.67 9.65 -11.46
CA GLY A 484 38.76 9.18 -10.62
C GLY A 484 39.84 8.52 -11.50
N THR A 485 40.77 9.31 -11.98
CA THR A 485 42.08 8.75 -12.26
C THR A 485 42.65 8.40 -10.90
N GLY A 486 42.59 7.12 -10.55
CA GLY A 486 43.23 6.59 -9.36
C GLY A 486 44.75 6.78 -9.44
N ILE A 487 45.19 7.97 -9.08
CA ILE A 487 46.57 8.22 -8.67
C ILE A 487 46.47 8.66 -7.22
N THR A 488 46.47 7.67 -6.32
CA THR A 488 46.94 7.91 -4.95
C THR A 488 48.37 8.47 -5.09
N SER A 489 48.57 9.65 -4.53
CA SER A 489 49.93 10.24 -4.45
C SER A 489 50.89 9.19 -3.87
N ILE A 490 51.84 8.76 -4.71
CA ILE A 490 52.99 7.96 -4.25
C ILE A 490 53.90 8.99 -3.56
N THR A 491 53.98 8.92 -2.23
CA THR A 491 55.03 9.61 -1.50
C THR A 491 56.35 8.89 -1.83
N ASP A 492 57.29 9.70 -2.25
CA ASP A 492 58.66 9.34 -2.65
C ASP A 492 59.31 8.37 -1.62
N GLY A 493 59.63 7.14 -2.00
CA GLY A 493 60.31 6.22 -1.11
C GLY A 493 60.56 4.77 -1.56
N ASP A 494 60.11 4.33 -2.74
CA ASP A 494 60.52 3.01 -3.22
C ASP A 494 60.66 2.98 -4.75
N LYS A 495 61.89 2.63 -5.15
CA LYS A 495 62.24 2.39 -6.55
C LYS A 495 61.67 1.05 -6.97
N ASP A 496 61.11 1.00 -8.17
CA ASP A 496 60.55 -0.14 -8.90
C ASP A 496 59.05 -0.40 -8.74
N VAL A 497 58.23 0.51 -9.33
CA VAL A 497 56.82 0.19 -9.64
C VAL A 497 56.64 0.25 -11.17
N ASN A 498 56.49 -0.94 -11.78
CA ASN A 498 56.03 -1.06 -13.16
C ASN A 498 54.57 -0.79 -13.26
N ILE A 499 54.18 0.31 -13.87
CA ILE A 499 52.78 0.67 -14.18
C ILE A 499 52.39 -0.05 -15.47
N TYR A 500 51.55 -1.08 -15.37
CA TYR A 500 50.90 -1.67 -16.54
C TYR A 500 49.57 -0.99 -16.76
N PRO A 501 49.24 -0.57 -18.02
CA PRO A 501 47.92 -0.09 -18.29
C PRO A 501 46.90 -1.21 -18.14
N ASN A 502 45.82 -0.91 -17.45
CA ASN A 502 44.69 -1.83 -17.27
C ASN A 502 44.06 -2.16 -18.63
N PRO A 503 43.98 -3.44 -19.04
CA PRO A 503 43.45 -3.76 -20.37
C PRO A 503 41.95 -3.42 -20.43
N ILE A 504 41.61 -2.61 -21.42
CA ILE A 504 40.24 -2.38 -21.84
C ILE A 504 39.65 -3.73 -22.28
N ARG A 505 38.68 -4.28 -21.55
CA ARG A 505 37.87 -5.40 -22.03
C ARG A 505 36.93 -4.89 -23.11
N THR A 506 37.29 -5.11 -24.35
CA THR A 506 36.36 -5.05 -25.47
C THR A 506 35.33 -6.19 -25.32
N ALA A 507 34.07 -5.83 -25.11
CA ALA A 507 32.99 -6.77 -25.22
C ALA A 507 32.81 -7.15 -26.69
N ASN A 508 33.02 -8.42 -27.03
CA ASN A 508 32.65 -8.97 -28.32
C ASN A 508 31.12 -9.08 -28.38
N LEU A 509 30.54 -8.40 -29.36
CA LEU A 509 29.23 -8.68 -29.93
C LEU A 509 29.29 -10.02 -30.67
N LEU A 510 28.49 -10.97 -30.27
CA LEU A 510 27.81 -11.97 -31.09
C LEU A 510 26.44 -12.25 -30.48
#